data_bcf18ef8590ded85b860b5cb6346932e
#
_entry.id   bcf18ef8590ded85b860b5cb6346932e
#
_cell.length_a   1.000
_cell.length_b   1.000
_cell.length_c   1.000
_cell.angle_alpha   90.00
_cell.angle_beta   90.00
_cell.angle_gamma   90.00
#
_symmetry.space_group_name_H-M   'P 1'
#
loop_
_entity.id
_entity.type
_entity.pdbx_description
1 polymer ?
#
loop_
_entity_poly.entity_id
_entity_poly.type
_entity_poly.pdbx_seq_one_letter_code
_entity_poly.pdbx_strand_id
1 'polypeptide(L)'
;MWWLAVLGSAVVAVTMADFFRVTMAVGRPPRPLRTDLSDWLWAALRRLTRPWHPMHGLGMIAALITFGLWIALVWGGWAMIFSGAPDAVVTQAGQPASAWERAYFAGSSLFSLGMSDYRPNGLLWQLATVGAVLNGLTLLTLGITYLLQVITAVTEKRQLAGVIQALGATPTDVVVTAWRSGSWSGLEQHLVALTAPLDLLTQRHLAYPVLHFFYSQDRRVGLPPAIALLDETLLLLEHAIAFPHGPNRMAYQPLRVIVRQFLATLEDGFVQPADLPPPPDLAPLRAAGIPTVDDVAFRQRVAGKHQHRCLLHGLVSSGGWNWATLWS
;
A
#
# COMPACT_ATOMS: atom_id res chain seq x y z
N MET A 1 17.34 -7.20 -39.24
CA MET A 1 16.75 -6.44 -38.15
C MET A 1 15.96 -7.30 -37.15
N TRP A 2 15.98 -8.62 -37.26
CA TRP A 2 15.28 -9.56 -36.37
C TRP A 2 15.62 -9.43 -34.88
N TRP A 3 16.81 -8.94 -34.54
CA TRP A 3 17.20 -8.69 -33.15
C TRP A 3 16.28 -7.68 -32.46
N LEU A 4 15.70 -6.69 -33.22
CA LEU A 4 14.70 -5.76 -32.68
C LEU A 4 13.42 -6.49 -32.29
N ALA A 5 12.96 -7.44 -33.09
CA ALA A 5 11.78 -8.23 -32.76
C ALA A 5 12.01 -9.10 -31.52
N VAL A 6 13.21 -9.71 -31.40
CA VAL A 6 13.56 -10.51 -30.21
C VAL A 6 13.63 -9.62 -28.96
N LEU A 7 14.29 -8.46 -29.05
CA LEU A 7 14.38 -7.52 -27.93
C LEU A 7 13.00 -6.97 -27.54
N GLY A 8 12.18 -6.59 -28.54
CA GLY A 8 10.82 -6.13 -28.31
C GLY A 8 9.96 -7.20 -27.64
N SER A 9 10.05 -8.46 -28.06
CA SER A 9 9.34 -9.59 -27.44
C SER A 9 9.78 -9.81 -26.00
N ALA A 10 11.07 -9.68 -25.70
CA ALA A 10 11.60 -9.78 -24.35
C ALA A 10 11.05 -8.64 -23.47
N VAL A 11 11.04 -7.40 -23.97
CA VAL A 11 10.48 -6.23 -23.26
C VAL A 11 9.01 -6.45 -22.96
N VAL A 12 8.20 -6.85 -23.95
CA VAL A 12 6.77 -7.13 -23.75
C VAL A 12 6.58 -8.24 -22.70
N ALA A 13 7.29 -9.37 -22.84
CA ALA A 13 7.16 -10.50 -21.94
C ALA A 13 7.52 -10.15 -20.49
N VAL A 14 8.64 -9.45 -20.27
CA VAL A 14 9.08 -9.00 -18.94
C VAL A 14 8.07 -8.01 -18.34
N THR A 15 7.64 -7.03 -19.14
CA THR A 15 6.67 -6.02 -18.67
C THR A 15 5.32 -6.64 -18.33
N MET A 16 4.82 -7.55 -19.17
CA MET A 16 3.55 -8.25 -18.88
C MET A 16 3.67 -9.17 -17.66
N ALA A 17 4.82 -9.84 -17.48
CA ALA A 17 5.05 -10.65 -16.30
C ALA A 17 5.09 -9.79 -15.02
N ASP A 18 5.76 -8.63 -15.04
CA ASP A 18 5.79 -7.67 -13.93
C ASP A 18 4.37 -7.14 -13.65
N PHE A 19 3.64 -6.74 -14.68
CA PHE A 19 2.26 -6.28 -14.58
C PHE A 19 1.34 -7.33 -13.92
N PHE A 20 1.37 -8.60 -14.37
CA PHE A 20 0.57 -9.66 -13.77
C PHE A 20 0.96 -9.95 -12.32
N ARG A 21 2.25 -9.90 -11.99
CA ARG A 21 2.71 -10.06 -10.61
C ARG A 21 2.15 -8.97 -9.70
N VAL A 22 2.22 -7.71 -10.13
CA VAL A 22 1.74 -6.57 -9.31
C VAL A 22 0.23 -6.57 -9.18
N THR A 23 -0.51 -6.94 -10.25
CA THR A 23 -1.98 -6.83 -10.25
C THR A 23 -2.70 -8.07 -9.73
N MET A 24 -2.10 -9.26 -9.84
CA MET A 24 -2.76 -10.54 -9.52
C MET A 24 -2.10 -11.32 -8.37
N ALA A 25 -0.83 -11.06 -8.01
CA ALA A 25 -0.20 -11.81 -6.94
C ALA A 25 -0.73 -11.39 -5.58
N VAL A 26 -1.35 -12.31 -4.86
CA VAL A 26 -1.73 -12.15 -3.46
C VAL A 26 -0.57 -12.63 -2.59
N GLY A 27 0.07 -11.71 -1.86
CA GLY A 27 1.20 -12.01 -0.99
C GLY A 27 2.56 -11.68 -1.59
N ARG A 28 3.60 -11.65 -0.72
CA ARG A 28 4.97 -11.37 -1.15
C ARG A 28 5.57 -12.58 -1.84
N PRO A 29 6.11 -12.45 -3.07
CA PRO A 29 6.91 -13.53 -3.68
C PRO A 29 8.16 -13.79 -2.83
N PRO A 30 8.69 -15.03 -2.81
CA PRO A 30 9.94 -15.37 -2.12
C PRO A 30 11.10 -14.51 -2.66
N ARG A 31 12.01 -14.12 -1.77
CA ARG A 31 13.13 -13.18 -1.99
C ARG A 31 13.96 -13.32 -3.26
N PRO A 32 14.24 -14.51 -3.84
CA PRO A 32 15.08 -14.62 -5.05
C PRO A 32 14.43 -14.08 -6.33
N LEU A 33 13.11 -13.80 -6.34
CA LEU A 33 12.38 -13.26 -7.50
C LEU A 33 12.11 -11.75 -7.40
N ARG A 34 12.76 -11.07 -6.45
CA ARG A 34 12.54 -9.64 -6.12
C ARG A 34 13.31 -8.64 -7.00
N THR A 35 13.82 -9.06 -8.16
CA THR A 35 14.46 -8.16 -9.14
C THR A 35 13.45 -7.68 -10.18
N ASP A 36 12.30 -7.19 -9.72
CA ASP A 36 11.25 -6.74 -10.60
C ASP A 36 11.46 -5.27 -10.98
N LEU A 37 11.07 -4.90 -12.21
CA LEU A 37 11.11 -3.53 -12.73
C LEU A 37 10.36 -2.57 -11.79
N SER A 38 9.22 -3.03 -11.25
CA SER A 38 8.44 -2.32 -10.27
C SER A 38 9.21 -2.08 -8.96
N ASP A 39 9.96 -3.04 -8.43
CA ASP A 39 10.77 -2.87 -7.21
C ASP A 39 11.89 -1.83 -7.39
N TRP A 40 12.54 -1.83 -8.57
CA TRP A 40 13.53 -0.81 -8.92
C TRP A 40 12.88 0.57 -9.04
N LEU A 41 11.74 0.66 -9.73
CA LEU A 41 10.97 1.90 -9.85
C LEU A 41 10.53 2.42 -8.48
N TRP A 42 10.02 1.53 -7.61
CA TRP A 42 9.65 1.88 -6.24
C TRP A 42 10.84 2.31 -5.39
N ALA A 43 12.01 1.70 -5.58
CA ALA A 43 13.25 2.11 -4.91
C ALA A 43 13.72 3.48 -5.40
N ALA A 44 13.66 3.73 -6.71
CA ALA A 44 13.98 5.03 -7.30
C ALA A 44 12.99 6.11 -6.84
N LEU A 45 11.69 5.81 -6.87
CA LEU A 45 10.64 6.72 -6.42
C LEU A 45 10.80 7.07 -4.93
N ARG A 46 11.11 6.09 -4.06
CA ARG A 46 11.41 6.32 -2.64
C ARG A 46 12.61 7.24 -2.45
N ARG A 47 13.69 7.09 -3.26
CA ARG A 47 14.86 7.96 -3.19
C ARG A 47 14.53 9.38 -3.63
N LEU A 48 13.75 9.54 -4.71
CA LEU A 48 13.36 10.84 -5.25
C LEU A 48 12.36 11.57 -4.35
N THR A 49 11.45 10.83 -3.70
CA THR A 49 10.40 11.41 -2.84
C THR A 49 10.84 11.61 -1.39
N ARG A 50 11.98 11.04 -0.97
CA ARG A 50 12.49 11.16 0.40
C ARG A 50 12.58 12.60 0.93
N PRO A 51 13.01 13.62 0.15
CA PRO A 51 12.98 15.01 0.60
C PRO A 51 11.58 15.65 0.58
N TRP A 52 10.57 14.99 -0.01
CA TRP A 52 9.22 15.53 -0.23
C TRP A 52 8.17 14.89 0.69
N HIS A 53 8.57 14.15 1.71
CA HIS A 53 7.66 13.63 2.73
C HIS A 53 7.12 14.76 3.62
N PRO A 54 5.81 14.81 3.85
CA PRO A 54 4.68 14.03 3.36
C PRO A 54 3.77 14.85 2.42
N MET A 55 3.98 14.78 1.11
CA MET A 55 3.11 15.48 0.16
C MET A 55 1.84 14.67 -0.13
N HIS A 56 0.68 15.34 -0.08
CA HIS A 56 -0.59 14.78 -0.54
C HIS A 56 -0.50 14.36 -2.00
N GLY A 57 -1.06 13.19 -2.34
CA GLY A 57 -1.17 12.72 -3.72
C GLY A 57 0.02 11.93 -4.27
N LEU A 58 1.15 11.82 -3.55
CA LEU A 58 2.31 11.04 -4.02
C LEU A 58 1.93 9.59 -4.37
N GLY A 59 1.09 8.95 -3.58
CA GLY A 59 0.65 7.59 -3.87
C GLY A 59 -0.12 7.46 -5.17
N MET A 60 -1.02 8.40 -5.47
CA MET A 60 -1.77 8.41 -6.73
C MET A 60 -0.86 8.69 -7.92
N ILE A 61 0.01 9.68 -7.81
CA ILE A 61 0.99 10.02 -8.86
C ILE A 61 1.90 8.80 -9.12
N ALA A 62 2.38 8.15 -8.08
CA ALA A 62 3.21 6.95 -8.19
C ALA A 62 2.48 5.80 -8.90
N ALA A 63 1.22 5.54 -8.57
CA ALA A 63 0.40 4.53 -9.23
C ALA A 63 0.19 4.85 -10.72
N LEU A 64 -0.10 6.11 -11.05
CA LEU A 64 -0.29 6.56 -12.43
C LEU A 64 1.02 6.49 -13.25
N ILE A 65 2.16 6.88 -12.67
CA ILE A 65 3.47 6.76 -13.32
C ILE A 65 3.80 5.29 -13.59
N THR A 66 3.56 4.39 -12.62
CA THR A 66 3.80 2.96 -12.81
C THR A 66 2.94 2.40 -13.92
N PHE A 67 1.66 2.74 -13.95
CA PHE A 67 0.74 2.30 -14.99
C PHE A 67 1.13 2.87 -16.37
N GLY A 68 1.44 4.15 -16.45
CA GLY A 68 1.92 4.80 -17.68
C GLY A 68 3.23 4.20 -18.19
N LEU A 69 4.13 3.79 -17.30
CA LEU A 69 5.38 3.12 -17.67
C LEU A 69 5.12 1.74 -18.29
N TRP A 70 4.23 0.92 -17.73
CA TRP A 70 3.84 -0.35 -18.33
C TRP A 70 3.28 -0.17 -19.73
N ILE A 71 2.38 0.81 -19.91
CA ILE A 71 1.84 1.16 -21.22
C ILE A 71 2.95 1.53 -22.20
N ALA A 72 3.85 2.42 -21.81
CA ALA A 72 4.96 2.89 -22.65
C ALA A 72 5.93 1.76 -23.04
N LEU A 73 6.25 0.87 -22.09
CA LEU A 73 7.14 -0.27 -22.35
C LEU A 73 6.49 -1.32 -23.27
N VAL A 74 5.22 -1.65 -23.08
CA VAL A 74 4.50 -2.58 -23.97
C VAL A 74 4.34 -1.96 -25.35
N TRP A 75 4.02 -0.68 -25.46
CA TRP A 75 3.96 0.04 -26.73
C TRP A 75 5.31 0.04 -27.44
N GLY A 76 6.39 0.44 -26.75
CA GLY A 76 7.76 0.43 -27.28
C GLY A 76 8.21 -0.97 -27.70
N GLY A 77 7.91 -2.00 -26.92
CA GLY A 77 8.19 -3.39 -27.27
C GLY A 77 7.48 -3.83 -28.54
N TRP A 78 6.20 -3.54 -28.71
CA TRP A 78 5.46 -3.82 -29.94
C TRP A 78 5.96 -3.00 -31.13
N ALA A 79 6.33 -1.74 -30.94
CA ALA A 79 6.97 -0.92 -31.98
C ALA A 79 8.31 -1.53 -32.44
N MET A 80 9.11 -2.09 -31.53
CA MET A 80 10.34 -2.83 -31.86
C MET A 80 10.01 -4.13 -32.63
N ILE A 81 8.98 -4.88 -32.23
CA ILE A 81 8.55 -6.12 -32.91
C ILE A 81 8.19 -5.81 -34.37
N PHE A 82 7.32 -4.84 -34.62
CA PHE A 82 6.95 -4.42 -35.97
C PHE A 82 8.09 -3.76 -36.75
N SER A 83 9.14 -3.30 -36.07
CA SER A 83 10.38 -2.81 -36.71
C SER A 83 11.40 -3.90 -37.02
N GLY A 84 11.13 -5.14 -36.61
CA GLY A 84 11.99 -6.31 -36.87
C GLY A 84 12.11 -6.68 -38.35
N ALA A 85 11.10 -6.36 -39.19
CA ALA A 85 11.15 -6.47 -40.65
C ALA A 85 10.65 -5.15 -41.30
N PRO A 86 11.30 -4.71 -42.39
CA PRO A 86 10.96 -3.49 -43.09
C PRO A 86 9.50 -3.51 -43.65
N ASP A 87 9.07 -4.69 -44.05
CA ASP A 87 7.78 -4.98 -44.69
C ASP A 87 6.72 -5.51 -43.72
N ALA A 88 6.98 -5.51 -42.39
CA ALA A 88 6.04 -6.00 -41.38
C ALA A 88 4.67 -5.29 -41.44
N VAL A 89 4.70 -3.99 -41.69
CA VAL A 89 3.54 -3.11 -41.84
C VAL A 89 3.69 -2.37 -43.16
N VAL A 90 2.62 -2.34 -43.93
CA VAL A 90 2.56 -1.64 -45.24
C VAL A 90 1.41 -0.63 -45.26
N THR A 91 1.56 0.40 -46.07
CA THR A 91 0.51 1.36 -46.37
C THR A 91 -0.58 0.69 -47.27
N GLN A 92 -1.70 1.38 -47.46
CA GLN A 92 -2.71 0.89 -48.42
C GLN A 92 -2.17 0.70 -49.85
N ALA A 93 -1.18 1.52 -50.25
CA ALA A 93 -0.52 1.38 -51.55
C ALA A 93 0.51 0.24 -51.60
N GLY A 94 0.65 -0.57 -50.54
CA GLY A 94 1.57 -1.67 -50.47
C GLY A 94 3.05 -1.29 -50.20
N GLN A 95 3.32 -0.02 -49.94
CA GLN A 95 4.67 0.47 -49.63
C GLN A 95 5.06 0.15 -48.17
N PRO A 96 6.30 -0.23 -47.85
CA PRO A 96 6.74 -0.44 -46.49
C PRO A 96 6.55 0.82 -45.63
N ALA A 97 5.96 0.67 -44.46
CA ALA A 97 5.80 1.76 -43.51
C ALA A 97 7.15 2.19 -42.92
N SER A 98 7.33 3.49 -42.64
CA SER A 98 8.48 4.04 -41.94
C SER A 98 8.54 3.58 -40.49
N ALA A 99 9.64 3.81 -39.77
CA ALA A 99 9.77 3.44 -38.36
C ALA A 99 8.71 4.12 -37.47
N TRP A 100 8.38 5.38 -37.77
CA TRP A 100 7.37 6.17 -37.03
C TRP A 100 5.95 5.65 -37.27
N GLU A 101 5.64 5.31 -38.53
CA GLU A 101 4.36 4.71 -38.91
C GLU A 101 4.14 3.33 -38.28
N ARG A 102 5.21 2.53 -38.17
CA ARG A 102 5.16 1.25 -37.43
C ARG A 102 4.93 1.44 -35.93
N ALA A 103 5.57 2.43 -35.32
CA ALA A 103 5.31 2.77 -33.92
C ALA A 103 3.87 3.28 -33.70
N TYR A 104 3.37 4.08 -34.65
CA TYR A 104 1.97 4.52 -34.64
C TYR A 104 0.99 3.35 -34.83
N PHE A 105 1.29 2.45 -35.76
CA PHE A 105 0.51 1.21 -35.97
C PHE A 105 0.50 0.33 -34.70
N ALA A 106 1.64 0.17 -34.03
CA ALA A 106 1.72 -0.56 -32.76
C ALA A 106 0.81 0.05 -31.69
N GLY A 107 0.83 1.37 -31.53
CA GLY A 107 -0.04 2.09 -30.58
C GLY A 107 -1.51 1.97 -30.93
N SER A 108 -1.86 2.16 -32.22
CA SER A 108 -3.25 2.04 -32.66
C SER A 108 -3.81 0.62 -32.48
N SER A 109 -2.98 -0.40 -32.68
CA SER A 109 -3.35 -1.79 -32.42
C SER A 109 -3.52 -2.04 -30.92
N LEU A 110 -2.56 -1.59 -30.09
CA LEU A 110 -2.60 -1.76 -28.64
C LEU A 110 -3.87 -1.13 -28.01
N PHE A 111 -4.27 0.05 -28.49
CA PHE A 111 -5.46 0.75 -28.01
C PHE A 111 -6.74 0.46 -28.83
N SER A 112 -6.68 -0.48 -29.76
CA SER A 112 -7.82 -0.90 -30.58
C SER A 112 -8.48 0.26 -31.35
N LEU A 113 -7.69 1.24 -31.84
CA LEU A 113 -8.20 2.43 -32.52
C LEU A 113 -8.80 2.11 -33.90
N GLY A 114 -8.43 0.96 -34.52
CA GLY A 114 -8.92 0.54 -35.82
C GLY A 114 -8.42 1.48 -36.91
N MET A 115 -7.24 1.22 -37.47
CA MET A 115 -6.64 2.04 -38.53
C MET A 115 -6.87 1.41 -39.90
N SER A 116 -7.23 2.22 -40.85
CA SER A 116 -7.37 1.80 -42.25
C SER A 116 -6.12 2.10 -43.11
N ASP A 117 -5.27 3.02 -42.68
CA ASP A 117 -4.14 3.52 -43.50
C ASP A 117 -2.94 2.57 -43.53
N TYR A 118 -2.79 1.72 -42.50
CA TYR A 118 -1.73 0.75 -42.36
C TYR A 118 -2.30 -0.64 -42.12
N ARG A 119 -1.64 -1.65 -42.71
CA ARG A 119 -2.04 -3.04 -42.52
C ARG A 119 -0.84 -3.96 -42.27
N PRO A 120 -1.00 -5.05 -41.48
CA PRO A 120 0.02 -6.05 -41.30
C PRO A 120 0.21 -6.86 -42.61
N ASN A 121 1.45 -7.12 -42.98
CA ASN A 121 1.81 -7.80 -44.21
C ASN A 121 2.03 -9.30 -43.97
N GLY A 122 1.04 -10.09 -44.32
CA GLY A 122 1.07 -11.55 -44.18
C GLY A 122 0.67 -12.08 -42.80
N LEU A 123 0.48 -13.40 -42.72
CA LEU A 123 -0.13 -14.09 -41.58
C LEU A 123 0.61 -13.85 -40.28
N LEU A 124 1.95 -13.89 -40.28
CA LEU A 124 2.77 -13.68 -39.09
C LEU A 124 2.47 -12.33 -38.42
N TRP A 125 2.44 -11.26 -39.22
CA TRP A 125 2.19 -9.91 -38.73
C TRP A 125 0.74 -9.65 -38.38
N GLN A 126 -0.19 -10.35 -39.03
CA GLN A 126 -1.62 -10.36 -38.63
C GLN A 126 -1.78 -10.98 -37.24
N LEU A 127 -1.14 -12.14 -36.97
CA LEU A 127 -1.15 -12.77 -35.65
C LEU A 127 -0.45 -11.90 -34.59
N ALA A 128 0.68 -11.27 -34.94
CA ALA A 128 1.36 -10.32 -34.07
C ALA A 128 0.44 -9.14 -33.72
N THR A 129 -0.32 -8.62 -34.68
CA THR A 129 -1.30 -7.54 -34.42
C THR A 129 -2.40 -7.99 -33.46
N VAL A 130 -2.93 -9.20 -33.60
CA VAL A 130 -3.90 -9.77 -32.63
C VAL A 130 -3.27 -9.87 -31.25
N GLY A 131 -2.00 -10.29 -31.15
CA GLY A 131 -1.25 -10.33 -29.89
C GLY A 131 -1.10 -8.94 -29.26
N ALA A 132 -0.81 -7.91 -30.06
CA ALA A 132 -0.75 -6.52 -29.58
C ALA A 132 -2.08 -6.05 -29.01
N VAL A 133 -3.19 -6.30 -29.73
CA VAL A 133 -4.56 -5.97 -29.27
C VAL A 133 -4.88 -6.69 -27.96
N LEU A 134 -4.59 -7.99 -27.86
CA LEU A 134 -4.84 -8.76 -26.64
C LEU A 134 -4.04 -8.19 -25.45
N ASN A 135 -2.76 -7.85 -25.63
CA ASN A 135 -1.94 -7.25 -24.58
C ASN A 135 -2.50 -5.87 -24.15
N GLY A 136 -2.93 -5.06 -25.11
CA GLY A 136 -3.54 -3.76 -24.84
C GLY A 136 -4.83 -3.86 -24.03
N LEU A 137 -5.75 -4.71 -24.46
CA LEU A 137 -7.01 -4.95 -23.75
C LEU A 137 -6.78 -5.50 -22.34
N THR A 138 -5.84 -6.45 -22.20
CA THR A 138 -5.48 -7.02 -20.89
C THR A 138 -4.90 -5.95 -19.97
N LEU A 139 -3.95 -5.16 -20.46
CA LEU A 139 -3.29 -4.11 -19.69
C LEU A 139 -4.30 -3.04 -19.23
N LEU A 140 -5.16 -2.57 -20.12
CA LEU A 140 -6.16 -1.55 -19.79
C LEU A 140 -7.20 -2.09 -18.82
N THR A 141 -7.78 -3.26 -19.09
CA THR A 141 -8.85 -3.83 -18.25
C THR A 141 -8.37 -4.13 -16.84
N LEU A 142 -7.28 -4.89 -16.71
CA LEU A 142 -6.73 -5.23 -15.39
C LEU A 142 -6.08 -4.03 -14.71
N GLY A 143 -5.45 -3.12 -15.44
CA GLY A 143 -4.85 -1.92 -14.89
C GLY A 143 -5.89 -0.97 -14.31
N ILE A 144 -7.01 -0.74 -14.99
CA ILE A 144 -8.12 0.07 -14.45
C ILE A 144 -8.72 -0.63 -13.23
N THR A 145 -8.95 -1.94 -13.29
CA THR A 145 -9.43 -2.71 -12.13
C THR A 145 -8.51 -2.60 -10.94
N TYR A 146 -7.19 -2.72 -11.14
CA TYR A 146 -6.18 -2.54 -10.11
C TYR A 146 -6.25 -1.13 -9.48
N LEU A 147 -6.31 -0.07 -10.29
CA LEU A 147 -6.42 1.31 -9.81
C LEU A 147 -7.67 1.53 -8.97
N LEU A 148 -8.81 0.97 -9.39
CA LEU A 148 -10.06 1.04 -8.62
C LEU A 148 -9.93 0.34 -7.26
N GLN A 149 -9.28 -0.84 -7.21
CA GLN A 149 -9.03 -1.55 -5.95
C GLN A 149 -8.09 -0.75 -5.03
N VAL A 150 -7.07 -0.11 -5.56
CA VAL A 150 -6.18 0.77 -4.79
C VAL A 150 -6.95 1.95 -4.19
N ILE A 151 -7.81 2.63 -4.98
CA ILE A 151 -8.64 3.75 -4.50
C ILE A 151 -9.58 3.28 -3.39
N THR A 152 -10.23 2.12 -3.56
CA THR A 152 -11.09 1.51 -2.54
C THR A 152 -10.30 1.25 -1.26
N ALA A 153 -9.13 0.64 -1.36
CA ALA A 153 -8.27 0.35 -0.22
C ALA A 153 -7.79 1.62 0.51
N VAL A 154 -7.52 2.72 -0.22
CA VAL A 154 -7.19 4.03 0.36
C VAL A 154 -8.38 4.59 1.14
N THR A 155 -9.60 4.48 0.60
CA THR A 155 -10.82 4.95 1.27
C THR A 155 -11.07 4.18 2.56
N GLU A 156 -10.95 2.85 2.55
CA GLU A 156 -11.08 2.00 3.74
C GLU A 156 -9.99 2.27 4.78
N LYS A 157 -8.75 2.49 4.34
CA LYS A 157 -7.64 2.94 5.21
C LYS A 157 -8.01 4.22 5.97
N ARG A 158 -8.58 5.22 5.26
CA ARG A 158 -9.02 6.50 5.86
C ARG A 158 -10.21 6.33 6.79
N GLN A 159 -11.18 5.50 6.40
CA GLN A 159 -12.35 5.17 7.22
C GLN A 159 -11.94 4.50 8.52
N LEU A 160 -11.08 3.48 8.47
CA LEU A 160 -10.57 2.81 9.66
C LEU A 160 -9.85 3.78 10.59
N ALA A 161 -8.97 4.64 10.05
CA ALA A 161 -8.30 5.67 10.83
C ALA A 161 -9.30 6.62 11.51
N GLY A 162 -10.35 7.05 10.81
CA GLY A 162 -11.40 7.89 11.36
C GLY A 162 -12.17 7.23 12.50
N VAL A 163 -12.52 5.95 12.34
CA VAL A 163 -13.22 5.19 13.39
C VAL A 163 -12.36 5.05 14.65
N ILE A 164 -11.06 4.77 14.49
CA ILE A 164 -10.13 4.67 15.62
C ILE A 164 -9.98 6.04 16.29
N GLN A 165 -9.80 7.13 15.54
CA GLN A 165 -9.64 8.48 16.08
C GLN A 165 -10.90 8.97 16.80
N ALA A 166 -12.09 8.48 16.43
CA ALA A 166 -13.34 8.79 17.09
C ALA A 166 -13.46 8.20 18.51
N LEU A 167 -12.59 7.25 18.89
CA LEU A 167 -12.57 6.71 20.26
C LEU A 167 -12.11 7.72 21.30
N GLY A 168 -11.22 8.66 20.92
CA GLY A 168 -10.69 9.69 21.83
C GLY A 168 -9.50 10.43 21.26
N ALA A 169 -9.12 11.53 21.91
CA ALA A 169 -7.98 12.34 21.48
C ALA A 169 -6.63 11.72 21.89
N THR A 170 -6.59 11.05 23.05
CA THR A 170 -5.39 10.40 23.61
C THR A 170 -5.73 8.96 24.07
N PRO A 171 -4.75 8.08 24.21
CA PRO A 171 -4.96 6.74 24.76
C PRO A 171 -5.60 6.76 26.16
N THR A 172 -5.22 7.72 26.99
CA THR A 172 -5.76 7.90 28.35
C THR A 172 -7.21 8.38 28.30
N ASP A 173 -7.57 9.27 27.39
CA ASP A 173 -8.96 9.73 27.21
C ASP A 173 -9.89 8.56 26.83
N VAL A 174 -9.46 7.68 25.94
CA VAL A 174 -10.25 6.50 25.54
C VAL A 174 -10.54 5.64 26.77
N VAL A 175 -9.52 5.35 27.58
CA VAL A 175 -9.66 4.51 28.77
C VAL A 175 -10.50 5.18 29.85
N VAL A 176 -10.28 6.47 30.09
CA VAL A 176 -11.06 7.27 31.09
C VAL A 176 -12.53 7.38 30.68
N THR A 177 -12.81 7.62 29.41
CA THR A 177 -14.18 7.70 28.89
C THR A 177 -14.90 6.38 29.06
N ALA A 178 -14.26 5.26 28.73
CA ALA A 178 -14.81 3.93 28.93
C ALA A 178 -15.07 3.63 30.43
N TRP A 179 -14.15 3.98 31.31
CA TRP A 179 -14.31 3.80 32.75
C TRP A 179 -15.48 4.61 33.34
N ARG A 180 -15.60 5.89 32.96
CA ARG A 180 -16.67 6.78 33.41
C ARG A 180 -18.07 6.37 32.95
N SER A 181 -18.18 5.57 31.90
CA SER A 181 -19.46 4.99 31.48
C SER A 181 -19.99 3.91 32.43
N GLY A 182 -19.19 3.49 33.41
CA GLY A 182 -19.53 2.45 34.39
C GLY A 182 -19.41 1.01 33.90
N SER A 183 -19.01 0.83 32.63
CA SER A 183 -18.83 -0.50 32.03
C SER A 183 -17.84 -0.47 30.87
N TRP A 184 -17.03 -1.50 30.75
CA TRP A 184 -16.12 -1.68 29.59
C TRP A 184 -16.84 -2.11 28.30
N SER A 185 -18.10 -2.55 28.39
CA SER A 185 -18.84 -3.19 27.29
C SER A 185 -18.89 -2.33 26.01
N GLY A 186 -19.02 -1.00 26.14
CA GLY A 186 -19.01 -0.10 24.98
C GLY A 186 -17.66 -0.09 24.27
N LEU A 187 -16.55 0.04 25.01
CA LEU A 187 -15.20 -0.02 24.44
C LEU A 187 -14.90 -1.42 23.86
N GLU A 188 -15.28 -2.47 24.57
CA GLU A 188 -15.10 -3.86 24.10
C GLU A 188 -15.77 -4.09 22.75
N GLN A 189 -16.99 -3.61 22.56
CA GLN A 189 -17.70 -3.70 21.28
C GLN A 189 -16.95 -2.95 20.16
N HIS A 190 -16.44 -1.75 20.44
CA HIS A 190 -15.63 -1.01 19.47
C HIS A 190 -14.34 -1.76 19.11
N LEU A 191 -13.61 -2.30 20.10
CA LEU A 191 -12.38 -3.04 19.87
C LEU A 191 -12.63 -4.32 19.05
N VAL A 192 -13.69 -5.05 19.33
CA VAL A 192 -14.10 -6.22 18.52
C VAL A 192 -14.42 -5.80 17.09
N ALA A 193 -15.18 -4.71 16.91
CA ALA A 193 -15.57 -4.22 15.59
C ALA A 193 -14.39 -3.76 14.72
N LEU A 194 -13.27 -3.32 15.32
CA LEU A 194 -12.06 -2.93 14.62
C LEU A 194 -11.21 -4.11 14.11
N THR A 195 -11.44 -5.31 14.62
CA THR A 195 -10.60 -6.48 14.33
C THR A 195 -10.61 -6.85 12.85
N ALA A 196 -11.78 -7.05 12.25
CA ALA A 196 -11.90 -7.44 10.85
C ALA A 196 -11.46 -6.32 9.87
N PRO A 197 -11.80 -5.04 10.05
CA PRO A 197 -11.31 -3.97 9.18
C PRO A 197 -9.79 -3.80 9.21
N LEU A 198 -9.14 -3.98 10.38
CA LEU A 198 -7.69 -3.89 10.47
C LEU A 198 -6.99 -5.10 9.83
N ASP A 199 -7.55 -6.30 9.97
CA ASP A 199 -7.03 -7.48 9.26
C ASP A 199 -7.16 -7.30 7.74
N LEU A 200 -8.32 -6.87 7.25
CA LEU A 200 -8.50 -6.55 5.83
C LEU A 200 -7.47 -5.53 5.33
N LEU A 201 -7.23 -4.46 6.10
CA LEU A 201 -6.21 -3.48 5.75
C LEU A 201 -4.80 -4.09 5.72
N THR A 202 -4.48 -5.02 6.63
CA THR A 202 -3.22 -5.76 6.65
C THR A 202 -3.04 -6.56 5.36
N GLN A 203 -4.06 -7.30 4.93
CA GLN A 203 -4.04 -8.06 3.69
C GLN A 203 -3.92 -7.14 2.45
N ARG A 204 -4.60 -5.98 2.47
CA ARG A 204 -4.50 -5.00 1.39
C ARG A 204 -3.12 -4.35 1.29
N HIS A 205 -2.40 -4.13 2.40
CA HIS A 205 -1.01 -3.65 2.36
C HIS A 205 -0.05 -4.69 1.76
N LEU A 206 -0.34 -5.98 1.94
CA LEU A 206 0.40 -7.06 1.27
C LEU A 206 0.10 -7.12 -0.22
N ALA A 207 -1.17 -6.96 -0.61
CA ALA A 207 -1.60 -7.02 -2.00
C ALA A 207 -1.23 -5.74 -2.79
N TYR A 208 -1.29 -4.58 -2.15
CA TYR A 208 -1.08 -3.27 -2.78
C TYR A 208 -0.03 -2.45 -2.03
N PRO A 209 1.28 -2.70 -2.23
CA PRO A 209 2.35 -1.99 -1.54
C PRO A 209 2.32 -0.47 -1.74
N VAL A 210 1.72 -0.01 -2.84
CA VAL A 210 1.50 1.42 -3.13
C VAL A 210 0.71 2.15 -2.04
N LEU A 211 -0.11 1.45 -1.25
CA LEU A 211 -0.90 2.02 -0.16
C LEU A 211 -0.05 2.73 0.90
N HIS A 212 1.22 2.31 1.04
CA HIS A 212 2.15 2.96 1.96
C HIS A 212 2.41 4.43 1.59
N PHE A 213 2.38 4.77 0.30
CA PHE A 213 2.64 6.12 -0.20
C PHE A 213 1.43 7.07 -0.15
N PHE A 214 0.26 6.58 0.27
CA PHE A 214 -0.91 7.42 0.49
C PHE A 214 -0.90 8.00 1.90
N TYR A 215 -0.20 9.10 2.08
CA TYR A 215 -0.12 9.84 3.34
C TYR A 215 -1.31 10.79 3.53
N SER A 216 -1.64 11.10 4.79
CA SER A 216 -2.60 12.14 5.16
C SER A 216 -1.97 13.05 6.19
N GLN A 217 -2.12 14.37 6.03
CA GLN A 217 -1.74 15.37 7.04
C GLN A 217 -2.90 15.68 8.01
N ASP A 218 -4.12 15.27 7.69
CA ASP A 218 -5.25 15.37 8.60
C ASP A 218 -5.20 14.19 9.59
N ARG A 219 -5.00 14.50 10.88
CA ARG A 219 -4.95 13.52 11.95
C ARG A 219 -6.20 12.64 11.98
N ARG A 220 -7.38 13.23 11.72
CA ARG A 220 -8.67 12.53 11.79
C ARG A 220 -8.77 11.32 10.86
N VAL A 221 -8.00 11.31 9.77
CA VAL A 221 -7.96 10.24 8.77
C VAL A 221 -6.55 9.68 8.54
N GLY A 222 -5.58 10.09 9.37
CA GLY A 222 -4.20 9.62 9.35
C GLY A 222 -4.07 8.24 9.99
N LEU A 223 -3.67 7.24 9.22
CA LEU A 223 -3.52 5.88 9.77
C LEU A 223 -2.41 5.76 10.83
N PRO A 224 -1.19 6.33 10.65
CA PRO A 224 -0.13 6.21 11.66
C PRO A 224 -0.55 6.71 13.05
N PRO A 225 -1.12 7.93 13.21
CA PRO A 225 -1.61 8.38 14.51
C PRO A 225 -2.78 7.54 15.04
N ALA A 226 -3.64 7.01 14.16
CA ALA A 226 -4.74 6.15 14.59
C ALA A 226 -4.24 4.81 15.14
N ILE A 227 -3.27 4.16 14.46
CA ILE A 227 -2.67 2.91 14.96
C ILE A 227 -1.91 3.15 16.27
N ALA A 228 -1.21 4.29 16.42
CA ALA A 228 -0.55 4.65 17.66
C ALA A 228 -1.57 4.85 18.81
N LEU A 229 -2.68 5.54 18.56
CA LEU A 229 -3.77 5.70 19.52
C LEU A 229 -4.32 4.34 19.97
N LEU A 230 -4.62 3.46 19.02
CA LEU A 230 -5.16 2.14 19.27
C LEU A 230 -4.17 1.27 20.06
N ASP A 231 -2.90 1.20 19.61
CA ASP A 231 -1.90 0.34 20.23
C ASP A 231 -1.54 0.78 21.66
N GLU A 232 -1.37 2.09 21.90
CA GLU A 232 -1.11 2.63 23.25
C GLU A 232 -2.36 2.50 24.15
N THR A 233 -3.59 2.57 23.59
CA THR A 233 -4.81 2.23 24.34
C THR A 233 -4.81 0.77 24.77
N LEU A 234 -4.52 -0.16 23.85
CA LEU A 234 -4.41 -1.58 24.16
C LEU A 234 -3.29 -1.86 25.17
N LEU A 235 -2.18 -1.10 25.11
CA LEU A 235 -1.08 -1.20 26.08
C LEU A 235 -1.56 -0.82 27.49
N LEU A 236 -2.34 0.28 27.63
CA LEU A 236 -2.91 0.69 28.92
C LEU A 236 -3.90 -0.36 29.46
N LEU A 237 -4.80 -0.85 28.63
CA LEU A 237 -5.77 -1.87 29.04
C LEU A 237 -5.11 -3.17 29.50
N GLU A 238 -4.01 -3.58 28.84
CA GLU A 238 -3.32 -4.85 29.14
C GLU A 238 -2.39 -4.75 30.35
N HIS A 239 -1.72 -3.59 30.56
CA HIS A 239 -0.60 -3.50 31.48
C HIS A 239 -0.77 -2.48 32.61
N ALA A 240 -1.63 -1.46 32.44
CA ALA A 240 -1.80 -0.40 33.42
C ALA A 240 -2.91 -0.69 34.43
N ILE A 241 -4.02 -1.28 33.99
CA ILE A 241 -5.18 -1.52 34.85
C ILE A 241 -4.92 -2.71 35.78
N ALA A 242 -5.21 -2.52 37.08
CA ALA A 242 -5.06 -3.57 38.07
C ALA A 242 -6.15 -4.63 37.94
N PHE A 243 -5.78 -5.91 38.03
CA PHE A 243 -6.74 -7.01 38.09
C PHE A 243 -7.58 -6.92 39.38
N PRO A 244 -8.92 -7.17 39.36
CA PRO A 244 -9.75 -7.68 38.26
C PRO A 244 -10.53 -6.57 37.48
N HIS A 245 -10.12 -5.32 37.56
CA HIS A 245 -10.91 -4.15 37.13
C HIS A 245 -10.85 -3.85 35.63
N GLY A 246 -10.02 -4.57 34.86
CA GLY A 246 -9.87 -4.36 33.42
C GLY A 246 -10.99 -4.96 32.56
N PRO A 247 -11.04 -4.61 31.26
CA PRO A 247 -11.99 -5.19 30.31
C PRO A 247 -11.71 -6.67 30.08
N ASN A 248 -12.68 -7.36 29.48
CA ASN A 248 -12.54 -8.76 29.11
C ASN A 248 -11.41 -8.91 28.08
N ARG A 249 -10.39 -9.70 28.41
CA ARG A 249 -9.23 -9.93 27.57
C ARG A 249 -9.59 -10.48 26.19
N MET A 250 -10.64 -11.31 26.10
CA MET A 250 -11.09 -11.90 24.83
C MET A 250 -11.63 -10.84 23.86
N ALA A 251 -12.09 -9.68 24.34
CA ALA A 251 -12.58 -8.60 23.49
C ALA A 251 -11.47 -7.84 22.76
N TYR A 252 -10.25 -7.76 23.30
CA TYR A 252 -9.16 -6.99 22.69
C TYR A 252 -7.96 -7.84 22.26
N GLN A 253 -7.79 -9.04 22.75
CA GLN A 253 -6.63 -9.91 22.41
C GLN A 253 -6.51 -10.19 20.90
N PRO A 254 -7.60 -10.52 20.15
CA PRO A 254 -7.52 -10.72 18.72
C PRO A 254 -7.01 -9.44 17.99
N LEU A 255 -7.55 -8.29 18.37
CA LEU A 255 -7.12 -7.01 17.81
C LEU A 255 -5.64 -6.72 18.08
N ARG A 256 -5.15 -7.03 19.28
CA ARG A 256 -3.73 -6.91 19.65
C ARG A 256 -2.83 -7.77 18.76
N VAL A 257 -3.27 -8.97 18.41
CA VAL A 257 -2.54 -9.86 17.48
C VAL A 257 -2.47 -9.23 16.10
N ILE A 258 -3.59 -8.71 15.59
CA ILE A 258 -3.67 -8.12 14.25
C ILE A 258 -2.85 -6.82 14.15
N VAL A 259 -2.86 -5.96 15.18
CA VAL A 259 -1.99 -4.77 15.23
C VAL A 259 -0.52 -5.17 15.09
N ARG A 260 -0.07 -6.23 15.80
CA ARG A 260 1.30 -6.74 15.66
C ARG A 260 1.60 -7.27 14.25
N GLN A 261 0.67 -8.00 13.66
CA GLN A 261 0.81 -8.51 12.29
C GLN A 261 0.88 -7.36 11.28
N PHE A 262 0.03 -6.35 11.45
CA PHE A 262 0.06 -5.14 10.61
C PHE A 262 1.43 -4.45 10.68
N LEU A 263 1.97 -4.20 11.89
CA LEU A 263 3.29 -3.58 12.05
C LEU A 263 4.41 -4.44 11.44
N ALA A 264 4.38 -5.75 11.67
CA ALA A 264 5.36 -6.68 11.08
C ALA A 264 5.33 -6.67 9.55
N THR A 265 4.15 -6.50 8.94
CA THR A 265 4.01 -6.36 7.48
C THR A 265 4.74 -5.15 6.93
N LEU A 266 4.80 -4.06 7.71
CA LEU A 266 5.45 -2.81 7.32
C LEU A 266 6.97 -2.81 7.59
N GLU A 267 7.45 -3.54 8.60
CA GLU A 267 8.87 -3.63 8.98
C GLU A 267 9.74 -4.12 7.81
N ASP A 268 9.28 -5.10 7.08
CA ASP A 268 10.02 -5.75 5.99
C ASP A 268 10.32 -4.88 4.75
N GLY A 269 9.94 -3.59 4.72
CA GLY A 269 10.26 -2.79 3.54
C GLY A 269 9.86 -1.33 3.55
N PHE A 270 9.06 -0.89 4.54
CA PHE A 270 8.49 0.45 4.51
C PHE A 270 8.82 1.28 5.76
N VAL A 271 8.88 0.65 6.93
CA VAL A 271 9.06 1.33 8.21
C VAL A 271 10.34 0.82 8.88
N GLN A 272 11.20 1.75 9.32
CA GLN A 272 12.35 1.44 10.15
C GLN A 272 12.01 1.73 11.60
N PRO A 273 12.40 0.88 12.57
CA PRO A 273 12.25 1.20 13.98
C PRO A 273 12.91 2.55 14.30
N ALA A 274 12.23 3.37 15.10
CA ALA A 274 12.74 4.62 15.64
C ALA A 274 13.12 4.45 17.13
N ASP A 275 13.51 5.54 17.77
CA ASP A 275 13.81 5.53 19.21
C ASP A 275 12.61 5.09 20.05
N LEU A 276 12.87 4.46 21.20
CA LEU A 276 11.82 4.03 22.11
C LEU A 276 11.00 5.24 22.60
N PRO A 277 9.70 5.32 22.31
CA PRO A 277 8.88 6.42 22.81
C PRO A 277 8.65 6.27 24.33
N PRO A 278 8.42 7.40 25.06
CA PRO A 278 8.08 7.33 26.47
C PRO A 278 6.78 6.53 26.69
N PRO A 279 6.66 5.78 27.80
CA PRO A 279 5.41 5.10 28.12
C PRO A 279 4.30 6.13 28.42
N PRO A 280 3.01 5.78 28.20
CA PRO A 280 1.90 6.61 28.58
C PRO A 280 1.91 6.96 30.07
N ASP A 281 1.47 8.19 30.41
CA ASP A 281 1.32 8.62 31.79
C ASP A 281 0.08 7.99 32.43
N LEU A 282 0.23 7.45 33.65
CA LEU A 282 -0.88 6.86 34.42
C LEU A 282 -1.60 7.88 35.33
N ALA A 283 -1.09 9.09 35.48
CA ALA A 283 -1.69 10.10 36.36
C ALA A 283 -3.15 10.43 35.96
N PRO A 284 -3.52 10.60 34.68
CA PRO A 284 -4.92 10.84 34.30
C PRO A 284 -5.86 9.67 34.63
N LEU A 285 -5.38 8.43 34.55
CA LEU A 285 -6.16 7.24 34.89
C LEU A 285 -6.45 7.21 36.41
N ARG A 286 -5.44 7.47 37.23
CA ARG A 286 -5.57 7.54 38.70
C ARG A 286 -6.50 8.70 39.11
N ALA A 287 -6.37 9.86 38.48
CA ALA A 287 -7.24 11.00 38.73
C ALA A 287 -8.72 10.69 38.41
N ALA A 288 -8.96 9.78 37.46
CA ALA A 288 -10.30 9.29 37.13
C ALA A 288 -10.78 8.16 38.07
N GLY A 289 -9.99 7.76 39.06
CA GLY A 289 -10.34 6.70 40.00
C GLY A 289 -10.18 5.29 39.44
N ILE A 290 -9.41 5.12 38.36
CA ILE A 290 -9.14 3.79 37.78
C ILE A 290 -8.06 3.10 38.62
N PRO A 291 -8.32 1.88 39.13
CA PRO A 291 -7.31 1.10 39.82
C PRO A 291 -6.16 0.75 38.86
N THR A 292 -4.97 1.34 39.08
CA THR A 292 -3.79 1.07 38.24
C THR A 292 -2.72 0.36 39.05
N VAL A 293 -1.82 -0.32 38.34
CA VAL A 293 -0.57 -0.79 38.92
C VAL A 293 0.35 0.39 39.24
N ASP A 294 1.38 0.20 40.04
CA ASP A 294 2.37 1.23 40.27
C ASP A 294 3.26 1.47 39.02
N ASP A 295 3.94 2.62 38.98
CA ASP A 295 4.72 3.04 37.80
C ASP A 295 5.95 2.14 37.54
N VAL A 296 6.49 1.49 38.57
CA VAL A 296 7.63 0.58 38.43
C VAL A 296 7.15 -0.71 37.75
N ALA A 297 6.07 -1.30 38.26
CA ALA A 297 5.45 -2.48 37.69
C ALA A 297 4.99 -2.22 36.25
N PHE A 298 4.38 -1.06 35.96
CA PHE A 298 3.98 -0.69 34.61
C PHE A 298 5.19 -0.63 33.67
N ARG A 299 6.24 0.10 34.02
CA ARG A 299 7.47 0.21 33.22
C ARG A 299 8.12 -1.14 32.97
N GLN A 300 8.16 -2.03 33.97
CA GLN A 300 8.69 -3.39 33.79
C GLN A 300 7.88 -4.21 32.80
N ARG A 301 6.55 -4.14 32.86
CA ARG A 301 5.65 -4.85 31.90
C ARG A 301 5.80 -4.32 30.47
N VAL A 302 5.97 -3.02 30.31
CA VAL A 302 6.13 -2.35 29.01
C VAL A 302 7.54 -2.56 28.42
N ALA A 303 8.56 -2.77 29.25
CA ALA A 303 9.94 -3.02 28.81
C ALA A 303 10.03 -4.21 27.83
N GLY A 304 9.23 -5.26 28.04
CA GLY A 304 9.14 -6.41 27.11
C GLY A 304 8.54 -6.09 25.74
N LYS A 305 8.03 -4.87 25.51
CA LYS A 305 7.43 -4.40 24.23
C LYS A 305 8.35 -3.44 23.47
N HIS A 306 9.63 -3.35 23.84
CA HIS A 306 10.58 -2.39 23.28
C HIS A 306 10.59 -2.35 21.74
N GLN A 307 10.87 -3.48 21.08
CA GLN A 307 10.97 -3.56 19.63
C GLN A 307 9.66 -3.14 18.95
N HIS A 308 8.52 -3.62 19.46
CA HIS A 308 7.19 -3.29 18.94
C HIS A 308 6.91 -1.77 19.02
N ARG A 309 7.25 -1.12 20.13
CA ARG A 309 7.04 0.32 20.33
C ARG A 309 8.02 1.17 19.50
N CYS A 310 9.26 0.71 19.29
CA CYS A 310 10.19 1.35 18.36
C CYS A 310 9.66 1.31 16.92
N LEU A 311 9.06 0.19 16.51
CA LEU A 311 8.45 0.04 15.19
C LEU A 311 7.19 0.92 15.04
N LEU A 312 6.36 0.99 16.07
CA LEU A 312 5.20 1.88 16.12
C LEU A 312 5.61 3.37 15.99
N HIS A 313 6.67 3.79 16.72
CA HIS A 313 7.22 5.13 16.56
C HIS A 313 7.80 5.37 15.17
N GLY A 314 8.45 4.37 14.58
CA GLY A 314 8.91 4.41 13.20
C GLY A 314 7.76 4.60 12.20
N LEU A 315 6.62 3.95 12.42
CA LEU A 315 5.41 4.13 11.61
C LEU A 315 4.89 5.58 11.70
N VAL A 316 4.81 6.14 12.91
CA VAL A 316 4.37 7.52 13.15
C VAL A 316 5.30 8.50 12.42
N SER A 317 6.61 8.35 12.61
CA SER A 317 7.63 9.21 12.02
C SER A 317 7.66 9.11 10.48
N SER A 318 7.54 7.90 9.92
CA SER A 318 7.48 7.68 8.47
C SER A 318 6.24 8.31 7.83
N GLY A 319 5.16 8.44 8.60
CA GLY A 319 3.94 9.13 8.21
C GLY A 319 4.04 10.67 8.29
N GLY A 320 5.17 11.21 8.70
CA GLY A 320 5.39 12.67 8.86
C GLY A 320 4.85 13.24 10.17
N TRP A 321 4.56 12.38 11.16
CA TRP A 321 4.05 12.79 12.46
C TRP A 321 5.14 12.78 13.52
N ASN A 322 5.05 13.70 14.50
CA ASN A 322 5.95 13.71 15.62
C ASN A 322 5.27 13.09 16.84
N TRP A 323 5.90 12.08 17.43
CA TRP A 323 5.37 11.38 18.61
C TRP A 323 5.11 12.32 19.78
N ALA A 324 6.03 13.28 20.04
CA ALA A 324 5.92 14.19 21.18
C ALA A 324 4.70 15.14 21.10
N THR A 325 4.26 15.48 19.87
CA THR A 325 3.10 16.35 19.64
C THR A 325 1.86 15.59 19.21
N LEU A 326 1.92 14.26 19.20
CA LEU A 326 0.80 13.44 18.73
C LEU A 326 -0.42 13.54 19.63
N TRP A 327 -0.21 13.79 20.92
CA TRP A 327 -1.23 13.82 21.95
C TRP A 327 -1.51 15.24 22.53
N SER A 328 -0.89 16.29 21.95
CA SER A 328 -1.09 17.69 22.34
C SER A 328 -2.33 18.31 21.70
#